data_9b2818371bb1b469cbcca432aea9911f
#
_entry.id   9b2818371bb1b469cbcca432aea9911f
#
_cell.length_a   1.000
_cell.length_b   1.000
_cell.length_c   1.000
_cell.angle_alpha   90.00
_cell.angle_beta   90.00
_cell.angle_gamma   90.00
#
_symmetry.space_group_name_H-M   'P 1'
#
loop_
_entity.id
_entity.type
_entity.pdbx_description
1 polymer ?
#
loop_
_entity_poly.entity_id
_entity_poly.type
_entity_poly.pdbx_seq_one_letter_code
_entity_poly.pdbx_strand_id
1 'polypeptide(L)'
;MFMYKHYFPQIQYVAEVLCVPLATYVNAPSSYITKILQGRSLYEQGIVSLDKNKERHPDIFRYDKGNYQAAHIELYRRGFEAKNYKVDFSAFYPSISMALNLGPDTTIIRGYDEYKEEIEYKDGLLYIPDNKVGKRLMVEIDNTKKSCLYNMCEVFKEMRKPYKLGTTKEDKSKSDALKIMVNTFYGANANPYVSYGDMGVGITITAVARWLLLSAVDVIRSRYGEDAVVYVHTDGINTNVDVDVRWLTNRLRRIFKYHIPKAEVKHISMDKDTFKEGVWIQIGNYILRNLDGTVTKHGSTFKSKSRSRFYNKVLDRLADARLNNTINNDFVDKLYDLEEYILEDFIMRRSMNRGYDDYKSDTDLMVNLMNQGKEVGIEPSEGTTFFYAKTKEGYKLKETIKSIEEIDITYYWDTVSNLLKKFGLEDCVKKKPPLTMLDKKQQSLAEWI
;
A
#
# COMPACT_ATOMS: atom_id res chain seq x y z
N MET A 1 -11.82 20.06 13.34
CA MET A 1 -12.93 20.40 12.42
C MET A 1 -12.92 19.58 11.12
N PHE A 2 -11.76 19.34 10.45
CA PHE A 2 -11.65 18.52 9.24
C PHE A 2 -12.10 17.07 9.45
N MET A 3 -11.60 16.40 10.49
CA MET A 3 -11.97 15.02 10.87
C MET A 3 -13.48 14.87 11.06
N TYR A 4 -14.10 15.78 11.79
CA TYR A 4 -15.53 15.76 12.06
C TYR A 4 -16.38 15.86 10.78
N LYS A 5 -16.02 16.77 9.86
CA LYS A 5 -16.80 17.00 8.63
C LYS A 5 -16.67 15.88 7.59
N HIS A 6 -15.53 15.18 7.55
CA HIS A 6 -15.23 14.24 6.48
C HIS A 6 -15.36 12.76 6.89
N TYR A 7 -15.00 12.43 8.14
CA TYR A 7 -14.97 11.04 8.59
C TYR A 7 -16.10 10.67 9.56
N PHE A 8 -16.64 11.64 10.28
CA PHE A 8 -17.67 11.36 11.28
C PHE A 8 -18.94 10.72 10.69
N PRO A 9 -19.49 11.17 9.56
CA PRO A 9 -20.67 10.54 8.96
C PRO A 9 -20.40 9.07 8.56
N GLN A 10 -19.18 8.79 8.09
CA GLN A 10 -18.77 7.43 7.74
C GLN A 10 -18.67 6.52 8.97
N ILE A 11 -18.05 7.01 10.04
CA ILE A 11 -17.88 6.30 11.31
C ILE A 11 -19.25 6.05 11.95
N GLN A 12 -20.13 7.04 11.96
CA GLN A 12 -21.48 6.93 12.47
C GLN A 12 -22.27 5.86 11.71
N TYR A 13 -22.25 5.90 10.39
CA TYR A 13 -22.95 4.93 9.56
C TYR A 13 -22.47 3.49 9.79
N VAL A 14 -21.15 3.30 9.95
CA VAL A 14 -20.62 1.96 10.29
C VAL A 14 -21.12 1.50 11.66
N ALA A 15 -21.12 2.36 12.68
CA ALA A 15 -21.63 2.02 14.00
C ALA A 15 -23.14 1.65 13.97
N GLU A 16 -23.93 2.36 13.18
CA GLU A 16 -25.35 2.06 12.95
C GLU A 16 -25.53 0.69 12.29
N VAL A 17 -24.80 0.40 11.21
CA VAL A 17 -24.85 -0.89 10.51
C VAL A 17 -24.40 -2.06 11.42
N LEU A 18 -23.40 -1.83 12.28
CA LEU A 18 -22.95 -2.81 13.27
C LEU A 18 -23.90 -2.95 14.46
N CYS A 19 -24.86 -2.05 14.64
CA CYS A 19 -25.69 -1.93 15.84
C CYS A 19 -24.85 -1.87 17.13
N VAL A 20 -23.84 -1.01 17.15
CA VAL A 20 -22.98 -0.78 18.31
C VAL A 20 -22.94 0.69 18.68
N PRO A 21 -22.71 1.04 19.97
CA PRO A 21 -22.54 2.43 20.37
C PRO A 21 -21.37 3.09 19.63
N LEU A 22 -21.55 4.32 19.19
CA LEU A 22 -20.54 5.08 18.45
C LEU A 22 -19.21 5.16 19.22
N ALA A 23 -19.25 5.42 20.54
CA ALA A 23 -18.08 5.49 21.38
C ALA A 23 -17.29 4.17 21.41
N THR A 24 -17.97 3.04 21.34
CA THR A 24 -17.34 1.71 21.24
C THR A 24 -16.63 1.54 19.93
N TYR A 25 -17.27 1.94 18.82
CA TYR A 25 -16.68 1.78 17.48
C TYR A 25 -15.49 2.70 17.23
N VAL A 26 -15.55 3.97 17.69
CA VAL A 26 -14.48 4.96 17.50
C VAL A 26 -13.14 4.48 18.09
N ASN A 27 -13.19 3.75 19.20
CA ASN A 27 -12.00 3.23 19.88
C ASN A 27 -11.64 1.78 19.48
N ALA A 28 -12.42 1.17 18.59
CA ALA A 28 -12.20 -0.22 18.19
C ALA A 28 -11.23 -0.33 16.99
N PRO A 29 -10.41 -1.39 16.93
CA PRO A 29 -9.61 -1.68 15.75
C PRO A 29 -10.53 -2.07 14.56
N SER A 30 -10.04 -1.92 13.34
CA SER A 30 -10.81 -2.28 12.12
C SER A 30 -11.29 -3.74 12.09
N SER A 31 -10.52 -4.65 12.70
CA SER A 31 -10.92 -6.07 12.88
C SER A 31 -12.18 -6.27 13.73
N TYR A 32 -12.59 -5.26 14.50
CA TYR A 32 -13.82 -5.30 15.30
C TYR A 32 -15.08 -5.43 14.42
N ILE A 33 -15.09 -4.80 13.25
CA ILE A 33 -16.17 -4.94 12.26
C ILE A 33 -16.41 -6.41 11.94
N THR A 34 -15.34 -7.11 11.55
CA THR A 34 -15.42 -8.53 11.19
C THR A 34 -15.79 -9.39 12.40
N LYS A 35 -15.20 -9.12 13.57
CA LYS A 35 -15.54 -9.85 14.80
C LYS A 35 -17.04 -9.81 15.10
N ILE A 36 -17.68 -8.66 14.96
CA ILE A 36 -19.11 -8.50 15.21
C ILE A 36 -19.95 -9.21 14.13
N LEU A 37 -19.70 -8.90 12.86
CA LEU A 37 -20.53 -9.38 11.76
C LEU A 37 -20.38 -10.88 11.54
N GLN A 38 -19.13 -11.35 11.48
CA GLN A 38 -18.82 -12.75 11.27
C GLN A 38 -19.23 -13.60 12.48
N GLY A 39 -19.00 -13.09 13.70
CA GLY A 39 -19.43 -13.74 14.92
C GLY A 39 -20.95 -13.88 15.01
N ARG A 40 -21.73 -12.86 14.63
CA ARG A 40 -23.20 -12.96 14.57
C ARG A 40 -23.65 -14.00 13.53
N SER A 41 -23.10 -13.93 12.31
CA SER A 41 -23.46 -14.88 11.24
C SER A 41 -23.13 -16.33 11.58
N LEU A 42 -22.01 -16.57 12.25
CA LEU A 42 -21.63 -17.92 12.72
C LEU A 42 -22.51 -18.38 13.90
N TYR A 43 -22.80 -17.46 14.83
CA TYR A 43 -23.68 -17.75 15.96
C TYR A 43 -25.09 -18.14 15.52
N GLU A 44 -25.64 -17.46 14.52
CA GLU A 44 -26.94 -17.79 13.91
C GLU A 44 -26.95 -19.21 13.28
N GLN A 45 -25.77 -19.72 12.89
CA GLN A 45 -25.59 -21.09 12.41
C GLN A 45 -25.27 -22.10 13.54
N GLY A 46 -25.33 -21.68 14.81
CA GLY A 46 -24.97 -22.51 15.96
C GLY A 46 -23.46 -22.74 16.14
N ILE A 47 -22.63 -21.97 15.43
CA ILE A 47 -21.18 -22.05 15.52
C ILE A 47 -20.64 -21.04 16.53
N VAL A 48 -20.05 -21.52 17.61
CA VAL A 48 -19.38 -20.72 18.62
C VAL A 48 -17.89 -21.03 18.58
N SER A 49 -17.08 -20.03 18.23
CA SER A 49 -15.63 -20.17 18.28
C SER A 49 -15.10 -19.46 19.54
N LEU A 50 -14.47 -20.21 20.42
CA LEU A 50 -13.78 -19.70 21.60
C LEU A 50 -12.29 -19.42 21.33
N ASP A 51 -11.76 -19.96 20.23
CA ASP A 51 -10.34 -20.00 19.96
C ASP A 51 -9.86 -18.83 19.10
N LYS A 52 -8.60 -18.46 19.30
CA LYS A 52 -7.90 -17.58 18.38
C LYS A 52 -7.61 -18.34 17.08
N ASN A 53 -7.61 -17.62 15.97
CA ASN A 53 -7.37 -18.18 14.63
C ASN A 53 -6.11 -19.07 14.56
N LYS A 54 -5.02 -18.72 15.25
CA LYS A 54 -3.78 -19.52 15.31
C LYS A 54 -3.93 -20.90 15.95
N GLU A 55 -4.96 -21.12 16.75
CA GLU A 55 -5.20 -22.35 17.48
C GLU A 55 -6.02 -23.37 16.66
N ARG A 56 -6.69 -22.91 15.59
CA ARG A 56 -7.50 -23.75 14.68
C ARG A 56 -6.68 -24.74 13.86
N HIS A 57 -5.43 -24.38 13.54
CA HIS A 57 -4.57 -25.16 12.64
C HIS A 57 -3.14 -25.27 13.19
N PRO A 58 -2.92 -25.78 14.42
CA PRO A 58 -1.63 -25.71 15.10
C PRO A 58 -0.52 -26.48 14.40
N ASP A 59 -0.85 -27.58 13.71
CA ASP A 59 0.13 -28.45 13.05
C ASP A 59 0.45 -28.05 11.60
N ILE A 60 -0.50 -27.34 10.95
CA ILE A 60 -0.40 -26.95 9.54
C ILE A 60 0.11 -25.52 9.42
N PHE A 61 -0.20 -24.67 10.39
CA PHE A 61 0.05 -23.23 10.35
C PHE A 61 0.81 -22.71 11.57
N ARG A 62 2.07 -23.09 11.71
CA ARG A 62 3.02 -22.30 12.49
C ARG A 62 3.40 -21.06 11.67
N TYR A 63 2.40 -20.20 11.43
CA TYR A 63 2.63 -18.93 10.77
C TYR A 63 3.23 -17.93 11.76
N ASP A 64 4.54 -17.79 11.72
CA ASP A 64 5.14 -16.52 12.07
C ASP A 64 4.62 -15.46 11.10
N LYS A 65 4.33 -14.26 11.64
CA LYS A 65 3.95 -13.10 10.83
C LYS A 65 4.89 -12.98 9.63
N GLY A 66 4.40 -13.20 8.42
CA GLY A 66 5.17 -13.05 7.20
C GLY A 66 5.47 -14.32 6.41
N ASN A 67 5.07 -15.48 6.87
CA ASN A 67 5.38 -16.75 6.21
C ASN A 67 4.46 -17.14 5.04
N TYR A 68 3.36 -16.43 4.81
CA TYR A 68 2.56 -16.65 3.60
C TYR A 68 2.72 -15.48 2.62
N GLN A 69 2.61 -15.77 1.34
CA GLN A 69 2.67 -14.76 0.30
C GLN A 69 1.32 -14.06 0.20
N ALA A 70 1.30 -12.75 0.49
CA ALA A 70 0.10 -11.92 0.38
C ALA A 70 -0.17 -11.48 -1.08
N ALA A 71 -0.35 -10.20 -1.33
CA ALA A 71 -0.56 -9.63 -2.66
C ALA A 71 0.69 -9.75 -3.55
N HIS A 72 0.48 -9.73 -4.87
CA HIS A 72 1.55 -9.59 -5.84
C HIS A 72 1.71 -8.13 -6.25
N ILE A 73 2.97 -7.66 -6.29
CA ILE A 73 3.32 -6.30 -6.71
C ILE A 73 4.59 -6.41 -7.54
N GLU A 74 4.53 -5.91 -8.78
CA GLU A 74 5.67 -5.96 -9.69
C GLU A 74 5.69 -4.75 -10.62
N LEU A 75 6.87 -4.21 -10.85
CA LEU A 75 7.12 -3.12 -11.79
C LEU A 75 7.93 -3.67 -12.98
N TYR A 76 7.27 -3.79 -14.12
CA TYR A 76 7.88 -4.29 -15.35
C TYR A 76 8.63 -3.21 -16.12
N ARG A 77 8.14 -1.96 -16.06
CA ARG A 77 8.74 -0.84 -16.80
C ARG A 77 8.83 0.40 -15.94
N ARG A 78 10.00 1.04 -15.92
CA ARG A 78 10.23 2.35 -15.32
C ARG A 78 10.17 3.45 -16.35
N GLY A 79 9.85 4.65 -15.91
CA GLY A 79 9.91 5.84 -16.74
C GLY A 79 8.55 6.40 -17.11
N PHE A 80 8.54 7.15 -18.20
CA PHE A 80 7.36 7.86 -18.69
C PHE A 80 6.56 7.00 -19.67
N GLU A 81 5.24 6.96 -19.50
CA GLU A 81 4.28 6.35 -20.41
C GLU A 81 3.28 7.42 -20.88
N ALA A 82 3.26 7.68 -22.19
CA ALA A 82 2.43 8.71 -22.82
C ALA A 82 0.93 8.37 -22.84
N LYS A 83 0.59 7.13 -22.59
CA LYS A 83 -0.78 6.63 -22.40
C LYS A 83 -0.77 5.71 -21.19
N ASN A 84 -1.78 5.81 -20.34
CA ASN A 84 -1.85 4.96 -19.18
C ASN A 84 -3.30 4.58 -18.88
N TYR A 85 -3.51 3.30 -18.71
CA TYR A 85 -4.80 2.72 -18.35
C TYR A 85 -4.59 1.84 -17.13
N LYS A 86 -5.53 1.84 -16.22
CA LYS A 86 -5.53 0.98 -15.07
C LYS A 86 -6.74 0.07 -15.13
N VAL A 87 -6.53 -1.22 -15.17
CA VAL A 87 -7.57 -2.23 -15.13
C VAL A 87 -7.56 -2.84 -13.73
N ASP A 88 -8.65 -2.70 -12.99
CA ASP A 88 -8.78 -3.15 -11.60
C ASP A 88 -9.85 -4.23 -11.46
N PHE A 89 -9.55 -5.27 -10.68
CA PHE A 89 -10.59 -6.20 -10.23
C PHE A 89 -11.54 -5.51 -9.25
N SER A 90 -12.84 -5.60 -9.53
CA SER A 90 -13.86 -4.99 -8.67
C SER A 90 -14.02 -5.78 -7.37
N ALA A 91 -13.71 -5.17 -6.21
CA ALA A 91 -13.77 -5.80 -4.89
C ALA A 91 -13.11 -7.19 -4.87
N PHE A 92 -11.84 -7.27 -5.26
CA PHE A 92 -11.15 -8.51 -5.67
C PHE A 92 -11.25 -9.65 -4.65
N TYR A 93 -10.76 -9.44 -3.43
CA TYR A 93 -10.79 -10.47 -2.39
C TYR A 93 -12.21 -10.92 -2.00
N PRO A 94 -13.17 -10.01 -1.77
CA PRO A 94 -14.57 -10.38 -1.60
C PRO A 94 -15.15 -11.15 -2.80
N SER A 95 -14.78 -10.78 -4.02
CA SER A 95 -15.24 -11.47 -5.23
C SER A 95 -14.72 -12.89 -5.33
N ILE A 96 -13.46 -13.14 -4.95
CA ILE A 96 -12.88 -14.49 -4.86
C ILE A 96 -13.56 -15.30 -3.76
N SER A 97 -13.76 -14.71 -2.58
CA SER A 97 -14.45 -15.38 -1.46
C SER A 97 -15.85 -15.83 -1.88
N MET A 98 -16.60 -14.97 -2.59
CA MET A 98 -17.92 -15.35 -3.13
C MET A 98 -17.83 -16.39 -4.25
N ALA A 99 -16.89 -16.22 -5.18
CA ALA A 99 -16.74 -17.11 -6.33
C ALA A 99 -16.40 -18.56 -5.91
N LEU A 100 -15.66 -18.72 -4.83
CA LEU A 100 -15.24 -20.01 -4.29
C LEU A 100 -16.03 -20.45 -3.05
N ASN A 101 -16.99 -19.67 -2.58
CA ASN A 101 -17.73 -19.93 -1.36
C ASN A 101 -16.85 -20.06 -0.11
N LEU A 102 -15.77 -19.28 -0.02
CA LEU A 102 -14.82 -19.35 1.09
C LEU A 102 -15.38 -18.68 2.35
N GLY A 103 -15.23 -19.33 3.48
CA GLY A 103 -15.55 -18.84 4.80
C GLY A 103 -15.06 -19.79 5.88
N PRO A 104 -14.93 -19.36 7.15
CA PRO A 104 -14.48 -20.23 8.23
C PRO A 104 -15.43 -21.39 8.54
N ASP A 105 -16.64 -21.33 8.00
CA ASP A 105 -17.71 -22.33 8.13
C ASP A 105 -17.84 -23.26 6.92
N THR A 106 -17.09 -23.03 5.87
CA THR A 106 -17.14 -23.82 4.62
C THR A 106 -15.77 -24.23 4.09
N THR A 107 -14.68 -23.70 4.64
CA THR A 107 -13.31 -23.97 4.17
C THR A 107 -12.56 -24.83 5.17
N ILE A 108 -12.03 -25.95 4.71
CA ILE A 108 -11.24 -26.89 5.52
C ILE A 108 -9.88 -27.09 4.84
N ILE A 109 -8.82 -26.83 5.57
CA ILE A 109 -7.47 -27.11 5.10
C ILE A 109 -7.13 -28.56 5.42
N ARG A 110 -6.78 -29.35 4.38
CA ARG A 110 -6.45 -30.77 4.49
C ARG A 110 -4.96 -31.03 4.60
N GLY A 111 -4.11 -30.02 4.37
CA GLY A 111 -2.67 -30.14 4.47
C GLY A 111 -1.95 -29.52 3.27
N TYR A 112 -0.71 -29.97 3.05
CA TYR A 112 0.12 -29.60 1.93
C TYR A 112 0.44 -30.78 1.03
N ASP A 113 0.57 -30.50 -0.28
CA ASP A 113 1.04 -31.43 -1.31
C ASP A 113 2.35 -30.91 -1.93
N GLU A 114 2.97 -31.69 -2.79
CA GLU A 114 4.15 -31.30 -3.55
C GLU A 114 3.91 -30.02 -4.35
N TYR A 115 4.94 -29.20 -4.46
CA TYR A 115 4.84 -27.93 -5.17
C TYR A 115 4.59 -28.13 -6.66
N LYS A 116 3.54 -27.47 -7.15
CA LYS A 116 3.30 -27.17 -8.57
C LYS A 116 2.81 -25.74 -8.69
N GLU A 117 3.20 -25.07 -9.73
CA GLU A 117 2.85 -23.65 -9.93
C GLU A 117 1.38 -23.42 -10.28
N GLU A 118 0.74 -24.47 -10.83
CA GLU A 118 -0.64 -24.39 -11.30
C GLU A 118 -1.67 -24.63 -10.19
N ILE A 119 -2.80 -23.91 -10.29
CA ILE A 119 -4.00 -24.21 -9.53
C ILE A 119 -4.73 -25.38 -10.17
N GLU A 120 -5.10 -26.35 -9.35
CA GLU A 120 -5.80 -27.55 -9.80
C GLU A 120 -7.01 -27.84 -8.89
N TYR A 121 -8.12 -28.27 -9.47
CA TYR A 121 -9.24 -28.82 -8.73
C TYR A 121 -9.38 -30.31 -9.04
N LYS A 122 -9.09 -31.15 -8.08
CA LYS A 122 -9.07 -32.60 -8.26
C LYS A 122 -9.57 -33.29 -7.02
N ASP A 123 -10.34 -34.39 -7.19
CA ASP A 123 -10.85 -35.24 -6.11
C ASP A 123 -11.60 -34.49 -4.99
N GLY A 124 -12.29 -33.39 -5.37
CA GLY A 124 -13.01 -32.55 -4.43
C GLY A 124 -12.18 -31.49 -3.71
N LEU A 125 -10.87 -31.46 -3.93
CA LEU A 125 -9.92 -30.53 -3.32
C LEU A 125 -9.43 -29.50 -4.33
N LEU A 126 -9.24 -28.29 -3.84
CA LEU A 126 -8.55 -27.21 -4.53
C LEU A 126 -7.09 -27.17 -4.09
N TYR A 127 -6.17 -27.35 -5.03
CA TYR A 127 -4.73 -27.26 -4.83
C TYR A 127 -4.24 -25.89 -5.27
N ILE A 128 -3.66 -25.13 -4.35
CA ILE A 128 -3.18 -23.78 -4.62
C ILE A 128 -1.69 -23.64 -4.27
N PRO A 129 -0.86 -23.05 -5.15
CA PRO A 129 0.56 -22.86 -4.88
C PRO A 129 0.78 -21.84 -3.77
N ASP A 130 1.65 -22.20 -2.82
CA ASP A 130 2.22 -21.28 -1.85
C ASP A 130 3.74 -21.20 -2.07
N ASN A 131 4.17 -20.17 -2.80
CA ASN A 131 5.55 -20.01 -3.23
C ASN A 131 6.51 -19.76 -2.04
N LYS A 132 6.01 -19.26 -0.91
CA LYS A 132 6.84 -19.05 0.29
C LYS A 132 7.14 -20.33 1.03
N VAL A 133 6.16 -21.23 1.09
CA VAL A 133 6.31 -22.54 1.71
C VAL A 133 6.93 -23.55 0.75
N GLY A 134 6.86 -23.28 -0.57
CA GLY A 134 7.32 -24.21 -1.61
C GLY A 134 6.49 -25.48 -1.70
N LYS A 135 5.20 -25.38 -1.41
CA LYS A 135 4.21 -26.49 -1.43
C LYS A 135 2.89 -26.00 -1.97
N ARG A 136 1.97 -26.89 -2.29
CA ARG A 136 0.58 -26.58 -2.58
C ARG A 136 -0.28 -26.80 -1.35
N LEU A 137 -1.13 -25.85 -1.02
CA LEU A 137 -2.14 -25.99 0.01
C LEU A 137 -3.34 -26.79 -0.54
N MET A 138 -3.78 -27.80 0.17
CA MET A 138 -4.97 -28.60 -0.16
C MET A 138 -6.18 -28.06 0.59
N VAL A 139 -7.17 -27.58 -0.15
CA VAL A 139 -8.34 -26.88 0.40
C VAL A 139 -9.61 -27.63 -0.02
N GLU A 140 -10.39 -28.07 0.96
CA GLU A 140 -11.74 -28.59 0.76
C GLU A 140 -12.75 -27.45 1.01
N ILE A 141 -13.75 -27.35 0.13
CA ILE A 141 -14.77 -26.30 0.23
C ILE A 141 -16.15 -26.98 0.25
N ASP A 142 -16.87 -26.78 1.35
CA ASP A 142 -18.26 -27.18 1.46
C ASP A 142 -19.15 -26.26 0.62
N ASN A 143 -19.78 -26.83 -0.40
CA ASN A 143 -20.70 -26.11 -1.28
C ASN A 143 -22.17 -26.48 -1.01
N THR A 144 -22.47 -27.22 0.06
CA THR A 144 -23.84 -27.56 0.43
C THR A 144 -24.62 -26.39 0.99
N LYS A 145 -23.90 -25.38 1.53
CA LYS A 145 -24.46 -24.13 2.04
C LYS A 145 -23.62 -22.93 1.56
N LYS A 146 -24.17 -21.74 1.66
CA LYS A 146 -23.38 -20.51 1.45
C LYS A 146 -22.58 -20.16 2.70
N SER A 147 -21.34 -19.75 2.48
CA SER A 147 -20.46 -19.33 3.58
C SER A 147 -20.96 -18.03 4.25
N CYS A 148 -20.60 -17.84 5.51
CA CYS A 148 -20.89 -16.59 6.22
C CYS A 148 -20.30 -15.38 5.49
N LEU A 149 -19.07 -15.49 4.90
CA LEU A 149 -18.47 -14.41 4.12
C LEU A 149 -19.22 -14.16 2.82
N TYR A 150 -19.69 -15.19 2.13
CA TYR A 150 -20.53 -15.03 0.94
C TYR A 150 -21.77 -14.18 1.27
N ASN A 151 -22.52 -14.60 2.28
CA ASN A 151 -23.75 -13.93 2.68
C ASN A 151 -23.48 -12.47 3.09
N MET A 152 -22.46 -12.21 3.88
CA MET A 152 -22.09 -10.87 4.30
C MET A 152 -21.69 -9.98 3.11
N CYS A 153 -20.87 -10.50 2.19
CA CYS A 153 -20.46 -9.75 1.00
C CYS A 153 -21.64 -9.45 0.09
N GLU A 154 -22.60 -10.37 -0.06
CA GLU A 154 -23.81 -10.17 -0.84
C GLU A 154 -24.69 -9.07 -0.24
N VAL A 155 -25.00 -9.15 1.06
CA VAL A 155 -25.77 -8.13 1.77
C VAL A 155 -25.15 -6.74 1.63
N PHE A 156 -23.84 -6.60 1.86
CA PHE A 156 -23.17 -5.30 1.76
C PHE A 156 -23.05 -4.78 0.34
N LYS A 157 -22.92 -5.66 -0.66
CA LYS A 157 -23.00 -5.27 -2.08
C LYS A 157 -24.39 -4.69 -2.41
N GLU A 158 -25.45 -5.35 -1.96
CA GLU A 158 -26.83 -4.87 -2.17
C GLU A 158 -27.06 -3.52 -1.45
N MET A 159 -26.67 -3.41 -0.19
CA MET A 159 -26.77 -2.15 0.58
C MET A 159 -25.99 -0.99 -0.08
N ARG A 160 -24.88 -1.29 -0.76
CA ARG A 160 -24.03 -0.28 -1.41
C ARG A 160 -24.58 0.23 -2.73
N LYS A 161 -25.38 -0.56 -3.45
CA LYS A 161 -25.89 -0.20 -4.80
C LYS A 161 -26.53 1.18 -4.86
N PRO A 162 -27.51 1.54 -4.02
CA PRO A 162 -28.16 2.85 -4.07
C PRO A 162 -27.16 3.99 -3.84
N TYR A 163 -26.24 3.83 -2.90
CA TYR A 163 -25.26 4.87 -2.56
C TYR A 163 -24.17 5.02 -3.63
N LYS A 164 -23.83 3.95 -4.36
CA LYS A 164 -22.86 4.04 -5.49
C LYS A 164 -23.43 4.86 -6.65
N LEU A 165 -24.73 4.88 -6.82
CA LEU A 165 -25.44 5.66 -7.84
C LEU A 165 -25.79 7.08 -7.37
N GLY A 166 -25.76 7.32 -6.08
CA GLY A 166 -26.05 8.62 -5.47
C GLY A 166 -24.98 9.65 -5.77
N THR A 167 -25.38 10.92 -5.82
CA THR A 167 -24.51 12.06 -6.18
C THR A 167 -24.14 12.93 -4.98
N THR A 168 -24.72 12.67 -3.81
CA THR A 168 -24.48 13.48 -2.61
C THR A 168 -23.18 13.07 -1.91
N LYS A 169 -22.61 13.98 -1.10
CA LYS A 169 -21.46 13.67 -0.24
C LYS A 169 -21.79 12.58 0.78
N GLU A 170 -23.05 12.53 1.23
CA GLU A 170 -23.52 11.51 2.16
C GLU A 170 -23.55 10.13 1.50
N ASP A 171 -24.09 10.01 0.29
CA ASP A 171 -24.10 8.76 -0.47
C ASP A 171 -22.67 8.24 -0.68
N LYS A 172 -21.75 9.13 -1.07
CA LYS A 172 -20.34 8.77 -1.21
C LYS A 172 -19.76 8.24 0.11
N SER A 173 -20.04 8.91 1.22
CA SER A 173 -19.56 8.51 2.55
C SER A 173 -20.09 7.14 2.95
N LYS A 174 -21.37 6.86 2.74
CA LYS A 174 -22.01 5.55 3.01
C LYS A 174 -21.47 4.46 2.08
N SER A 175 -21.30 4.75 0.80
CA SER A 175 -20.68 3.84 -0.17
C SER A 175 -19.24 3.45 0.21
N ASP A 176 -18.44 4.42 0.66
CA ASP A 176 -17.06 4.19 1.09
C ASP A 176 -17.01 3.41 2.41
N ALA A 177 -17.92 3.69 3.35
CA ALA A 177 -18.06 2.93 4.59
C ALA A 177 -18.33 1.45 4.31
N LEU A 178 -19.31 1.14 3.47
CA LEU A 178 -19.65 -0.24 3.09
C LEU A 178 -18.48 -0.93 2.34
N LYS A 179 -17.74 -0.21 1.49
CA LYS A 179 -16.54 -0.73 0.84
C LYS A 179 -15.46 -1.12 1.85
N ILE A 180 -15.23 -0.28 2.86
CA ILE A 180 -14.26 -0.58 3.94
C ILE A 180 -14.72 -1.83 4.71
N MET A 181 -15.99 -1.93 5.08
CA MET A 181 -16.52 -3.08 5.80
C MET A 181 -16.28 -4.39 5.05
N VAL A 182 -16.59 -4.44 3.76
CA VAL A 182 -16.37 -5.63 2.92
C VAL A 182 -14.89 -5.98 2.80
N ASN A 183 -14.00 -5.00 2.66
CA ASN A 183 -12.56 -5.24 2.52
C ASN A 183 -11.90 -5.69 3.83
N THR A 184 -12.46 -5.35 5.00
CA THR A 184 -11.91 -5.79 6.29
C THR A 184 -12.07 -7.29 6.53
N PHE A 185 -13.03 -7.96 5.89
CA PHE A 185 -13.26 -9.39 6.06
C PHE A 185 -12.05 -10.25 5.71
N TYR A 186 -11.38 -9.94 4.61
CA TYR A 186 -10.14 -10.61 4.25
C TYR A 186 -9.05 -10.40 5.31
N GLY A 187 -8.78 -9.15 5.68
CA GLY A 187 -7.70 -8.83 6.62
C GLY A 187 -7.90 -9.46 8.00
N ALA A 188 -9.14 -9.60 8.44
CA ALA A 188 -9.47 -10.26 9.70
C ALA A 188 -9.28 -11.79 9.62
N ASN A 189 -9.66 -12.44 8.50
CA ASN A 189 -9.41 -13.86 8.31
C ASN A 189 -7.92 -14.16 8.18
N ALA A 190 -7.13 -13.29 7.56
CA ALA A 190 -5.69 -13.41 7.44
C ALA A 190 -4.90 -13.03 8.71
N ASN A 191 -5.57 -12.69 9.82
CA ASN A 191 -4.95 -12.29 11.07
C ASN A 191 -5.05 -13.41 12.13
N PRO A 192 -3.91 -13.94 12.62
CA PRO A 192 -3.91 -15.06 13.57
C PRO A 192 -4.52 -14.74 14.94
N TYR A 193 -4.69 -13.46 15.26
CA TYR A 193 -5.19 -13.01 16.56
C TYR A 193 -6.67 -12.63 16.58
N VAL A 194 -7.36 -12.72 15.43
CA VAL A 194 -8.78 -12.41 15.32
C VAL A 194 -9.62 -13.65 15.60
N SER A 195 -10.51 -13.56 16.60
CA SER A 195 -11.51 -14.59 16.84
C SER A 195 -12.47 -14.69 15.66
N TYR A 196 -13.02 -15.88 15.38
CA TYR A 196 -13.88 -16.17 14.23
C TYR A 196 -13.22 -15.99 12.86
N GLY A 197 -11.93 -15.62 12.79
CA GLY A 197 -11.16 -15.63 11.56
C GLY A 197 -10.68 -17.05 11.21
N ASP A 198 -10.24 -17.24 9.97
CA ASP A 198 -9.59 -18.45 9.50
C ASP A 198 -8.46 -18.13 8.54
N MET A 199 -7.22 -18.39 8.96
CA MET A 199 -6.04 -18.11 8.14
C MET A 199 -6.01 -18.92 6.86
N GLY A 200 -6.56 -20.12 6.85
CA GLY A 200 -6.70 -20.94 5.64
C GLY A 200 -7.55 -20.24 4.59
N VAL A 201 -8.65 -19.61 5.00
CA VAL A 201 -9.48 -18.76 4.13
C VAL A 201 -8.66 -17.59 3.59
N GLY A 202 -7.95 -16.87 4.46
CA GLY A 202 -7.14 -15.72 4.06
C GLY A 202 -6.05 -16.05 3.05
N ILE A 203 -5.35 -17.17 3.26
CA ILE A 203 -4.29 -17.66 2.37
C ILE A 203 -4.88 -18.10 1.04
N THR A 204 -5.98 -18.84 1.05
CA THR A 204 -6.67 -19.29 -0.17
C THR A 204 -7.09 -18.10 -1.02
N ILE A 205 -7.70 -17.08 -0.41
CA ILE A 205 -8.10 -15.85 -1.12
C ILE A 205 -6.89 -15.20 -1.81
N THR A 206 -5.77 -15.00 -1.10
CA THR A 206 -4.61 -14.33 -1.69
C THR A 206 -3.89 -15.17 -2.72
N ALA A 207 -3.80 -16.48 -2.54
CA ALA A 207 -3.17 -17.37 -3.53
C ALA A 207 -3.95 -17.38 -4.84
N VAL A 208 -5.28 -17.52 -4.79
CA VAL A 208 -6.15 -17.44 -5.98
C VAL A 208 -6.12 -16.06 -6.61
N ALA A 209 -6.07 -15.00 -5.79
CA ALA A 209 -5.95 -13.62 -6.30
C ALA A 209 -4.65 -13.42 -7.08
N ARG A 210 -3.51 -13.84 -6.55
CA ARG A 210 -2.22 -13.76 -7.26
C ARG A 210 -2.27 -14.51 -8.59
N TRP A 211 -2.74 -15.75 -8.56
CA TRP A 211 -2.85 -16.55 -9.76
C TRP A 211 -3.74 -15.90 -10.83
N LEU A 212 -4.91 -15.40 -10.43
CA LEU A 212 -5.83 -14.75 -11.36
C LEU A 212 -5.28 -13.43 -11.89
N LEU A 213 -4.57 -12.66 -11.06
CA LEU A 213 -3.89 -11.43 -11.46
C LEU A 213 -2.77 -11.71 -12.49
N LEU A 214 -1.94 -12.70 -12.23
CA LEU A 214 -0.87 -13.12 -13.17
C LEU A 214 -1.46 -13.69 -14.46
N SER A 215 -2.52 -14.49 -14.38
CA SER A 215 -3.26 -14.93 -15.58
C SER A 215 -3.80 -13.75 -16.39
N ALA A 216 -4.22 -12.66 -15.74
CA ALA A 216 -4.63 -11.45 -16.44
C ALA A 216 -3.46 -10.75 -17.15
N VAL A 217 -2.29 -10.70 -16.52
CA VAL A 217 -1.04 -10.20 -17.14
C VAL A 217 -0.71 -11.00 -18.41
N ASP A 218 -0.71 -12.33 -18.31
CA ASP A 218 -0.38 -13.21 -19.44
C ASP A 218 -1.39 -13.06 -20.58
N VAL A 219 -2.68 -12.96 -20.27
CA VAL A 219 -3.75 -12.73 -21.26
C VAL A 219 -3.60 -11.36 -21.95
N ILE A 220 -3.23 -10.31 -21.20
CA ILE A 220 -2.96 -8.99 -21.78
C ILE A 220 -1.74 -9.05 -22.70
N ARG A 221 -0.62 -9.60 -22.23
CA ARG A 221 0.61 -9.72 -22.98
C ARG A 221 0.44 -10.54 -24.28
N SER A 222 -0.26 -11.66 -24.20
CA SER A 222 -0.51 -12.51 -25.37
C SER A 222 -1.29 -11.81 -26.47
N ARG A 223 -2.13 -10.81 -26.15
CA ARG A 223 -2.93 -10.07 -27.13
C ARG A 223 -2.31 -8.75 -27.56
N TYR A 224 -1.70 -8.03 -26.63
CA TYR A 224 -1.26 -6.65 -26.86
C TYR A 224 0.27 -6.50 -26.90
N GLY A 225 1.02 -7.59 -26.66
CA GLY A 225 2.49 -7.62 -26.63
C GLY A 225 3.06 -7.61 -25.22
N GLU A 226 4.31 -8.10 -25.08
CA GLU A 226 5.00 -8.24 -23.79
C GLU A 226 5.15 -6.92 -23.04
N ASP A 227 5.34 -5.83 -23.76
CA ASP A 227 5.51 -4.49 -23.20
C ASP A 227 4.20 -3.78 -22.81
N ALA A 228 3.04 -4.43 -23.01
CA ALA A 228 1.73 -3.82 -22.74
C ALA A 228 1.49 -3.57 -21.25
N VAL A 229 2.06 -4.39 -20.36
CA VAL A 229 1.90 -4.27 -18.91
C VAL A 229 3.07 -3.51 -18.32
N VAL A 230 2.77 -2.44 -17.59
CA VAL A 230 3.75 -1.54 -16.98
C VAL A 230 3.96 -1.85 -15.49
N TYR A 231 2.86 -2.00 -14.74
CA TYR A 231 2.90 -2.18 -13.29
C TYR A 231 1.70 -2.98 -12.79
N VAL A 232 1.93 -3.80 -11.81
CA VAL A 232 0.89 -4.61 -11.15
C VAL A 232 0.92 -4.36 -9.65
N HIS A 233 -0.26 -4.18 -9.06
CA HIS A 233 -0.38 -3.98 -7.61
C HIS A 233 -1.68 -4.57 -7.08
N THR A 234 -1.59 -5.66 -6.37
CA THR A 234 -2.67 -6.34 -5.63
C THR A 234 -3.86 -6.77 -6.51
N ASP A 235 -4.66 -5.83 -6.99
CA ASP A 235 -5.89 -6.01 -7.76
C ASP A 235 -5.89 -5.22 -9.07
N GLY A 236 -4.87 -4.40 -9.30
CA GLY A 236 -4.76 -3.51 -10.45
C GLY A 236 -3.60 -3.81 -11.36
N ILE A 237 -3.82 -3.63 -12.65
CA ILE A 237 -2.84 -3.77 -13.72
C ILE A 237 -2.79 -2.45 -14.47
N ASN A 238 -1.64 -1.80 -14.49
CA ASN A 238 -1.41 -0.62 -15.31
C ASN A 238 -0.81 -1.03 -16.65
N THR A 239 -1.40 -0.50 -17.74
CA THR A 239 -1.02 -0.80 -19.11
C THR A 239 -0.79 0.49 -19.90
N ASN A 240 0.06 0.43 -20.92
CA ASN A 240 0.26 1.51 -21.88
C ASN A 240 -0.62 1.37 -23.14
N VAL A 241 -1.48 0.35 -23.15
CA VAL A 241 -2.45 0.07 -24.20
C VAL A 241 -3.88 0.06 -23.65
N ASP A 242 -4.84 0.43 -24.48
CA ASP A 242 -6.26 0.41 -24.10
C ASP A 242 -6.80 -1.02 -24.15
N VAL A 243 -6.87 -1.66 -22.98
CA VAL A 243 -7.36 -3.03 -22.83
C VAL A 243 -8.88 -3.05 -22.88
N ASP A 244 -9.46 -3.92 -23.72
CA ASP A 244 -10.89 -4.23 -23.67
C ASP A 244 -11.21 -5.05 -22.40
N VAL A 245 -11.71 -4.34 -21.39
CA VAL A 245 -12.02 -4.94 -20.07
C VAL A 245 -13.12 -5.99 -20.15
N ARG A 246 -14.09 -5.83 -21.04
CA ARG A 246 -15.17 -6.81 -21.21
C ARG A 246 -14.62 -8.12 -21.76
N TRP A 247 -13.78 -8.04 -22.79
CA TRP A 247 -13.10 -9.19 -23.34
C TRP A 247 -12.20 -9.87 -22.30
N LEU A 248 -11.36 -9.10 -21.59
CA LEU A 248 -10.45 -9.59 -20.55
C LEU A 248 -11.22 -10.33 -19.45
N THR A 249 -12.26 -9.70 -18.90
CA THR A 249 -13.12 -10.29 -17.86
C THR A 249 -13.71 -11.62 -18.32
N ASN A 250 -14.23 -11.69 -19.55
CA ASN A 250 -14.81 -12.93 -20.07
C ASN A 250 -13.75 -14.02 -20.27
N ARG A 251 -12.54 -13.63 -20.70
CA ARG A 251 -11.43 -14.59 -20.85
C ARG A 251 -11.00 -15.16 -19.49
N LEU A 252 -10.85 -14.29 -18.49
CA LEU A 252 -10.50 -14.70 -17.14
C LEU A 252 -11.56 -15.58 -16.48
N ARG A 253 -12.85 -15.28 -16.68
CA ARG A 253 -13.95 -16.16 -16.21
C ARG A 253 -13.87 -17.56 -16.81
N ARG A 254 -13.49 -17.70 -18.09
CA ARG A 254 -13.29 -18.99 -18.75
C ARG A 254 -12.09 -19.73 -18.16
N ILE A 255 -10.96 -19.06 -17.97
CA ILE A 255 -9.76 -19.63 -17.35
C ILE A 255 -10.11 -20.09 -15.91
N PHE A 256 -10.74 -19.24 -15.14
CA PHE A 256 -11.12 -19.56 -13.77
C PHE A 256 -12.06 -20.76 -13.68
N LYS A 257 -13.07 -20.80 -14.55
CA LYS A 257 -14.02 -21.93 -14.63
C LYS A 257 -13.38 -23.23 -15.10
N TYR A 258 -12.39 -23.15 -15.99
CA TYR A 258 -11.64 -24.30 -16.47
C TYR A 258 -10.83 -24.96 -15.35
N HIS A 259 -10.08 -24.14 -14.59
CA HIS A 259 -9.26 -24.66 -13.49
C HIS A 259 -10.07 -25.00 -12.23
N ILE A 260 -11.17 -24.29 -11.98
CA ILE A 260 -12.03 -24.51 -10.81
C ILE A 260 -13.49 -24.63 -11.27
N PRO A 261 -13.94 -25.82 -11.68
CA PRO A 261 -15.26 -26.03 -12.26
C PRO A 261 -16.44 -25.65 -11.36
N LYS A 262 -16.26 -25.68 -10.03
CA LYS A 262 -17.30 -25.29 -9.06
C LYS A 262 -17.40 -23.77 -8.82
N ALA A 263 -16.45 -22.96 -9.30
CA ALA A 263 -16.44 -21.52 -9.08
C ALA A 263 -17.65 -20.80 -9.68
N GLU A 264 -18.23 -19.86 -8.93
CA GLU A 264 -19.26 -18.93 -9.39
C GLU A 264 -18.62 -17.69 -10.04
N VAL A 265 -18.13 -17.84 -11.28
CA VAL A 265 -17.35 -16.84 -11.98
C VAL A 265 -18.07 -15.50 -12.23
N LYS A 266 -19.40 -15.44 -12.05
CA LYS A 266 -20.21 -14.20 -12.16
C LYS A 266 -19.71 -13.09 -11.23
N HIS A 267 -19.07 -13.44 -10.11
CA HIS A 267 -18.53 -12.49 -9.14
C HIS A 267 -17.22 -11.83 -9.58
N ILE A 268 -16.51 -12.40 -10.57
CA ILE A 268 -15.29 -11.81 -11.10
C ILE A 268 -15.65 -10.74 -12.13
N SER A 269 -15.27 -9.52 -11.86
CA SER A 269 -15.45 -8.36 -12.75
C SER A 269 -14.28 -7.42 -12.63
N MET A 270 -14.08 -6.64 -13.68
CA MET A 270 -13.02 -5.63 -13.74
C MET A 270 -13.60 -4.30 -14.20
N ASP A 271 -13.01 -3.22 -13.72
CA ASP A 271 -13.28 -1.85 -14.13
C ASP A 271 -12.02 -1.25 -14.77
N LYS A 272 -12.14 -0.13 -15.49
CA LYS A 272 -11.01 0.54 -16.12
C LYS A 272 -11.03 2.03 -15.84
N ASP A 273 -9.90 2.54 -15.39
CA ASP A 273 -9.60 3.96 -15.32
C ASP A 273 -8.63 4.35 -16.44
N THR A 274 -8.78 5.56 -16.96
CA THR A 274 -7.94 6.09 -18.03
C THR A 274 -7.23 7.34 -17.53
N PHE A 275 -5.91 7.41 -17.78
CA PHE A 275 -5.05 8.53 -17.44
C PHE A 275 -4.40 9.06 -18.70
N LYS A 276 -4.04 10.33 -18.70
CA LYS A 276 -3.36 10.95 -19.82
C LYS A 276 -1.92 10.45 -19.96
N GLU A 277 -1.20 10.44 -18.84
CA GLU A 277 0.21 10.08 -18.75
C GLU A 277 0.52 9.42 -17.42
N GLY A 278 1.61 8.66 -17.35
CA GLY A 278 2.13 8.07 -16.13
C GLY A 278 3.65 8.12 -16.03
N VAL A 279 4.19 8.22 -14.83
CA VAL A 279 5.61 8.08 -14.54
C VAL A 279 5.80 7.03 -13.46
N TRP A 280 6.49 5.97 -13.79
CA TRP A 280 6.78 4.83 -12.92
C TRP A 280 8.19 4.95 -12.39
N ILE A 281 8.33 5.14 -11.06
CA ILE A 281 9.60 5.45 -10.41
C ILE A 281 10.21 4.18 -9.81
N GLN A 282 9.45 3.54 -8.96
CA GLN A 282 9.81 2.26 -8.31
C GLN A 282 8.52 1.58 -7.83
N ILE A 283 8.64 0.34 -7.38
CA ILE A 283 7.52 -0.39 -6.78
C ILE A 283 6.81 0.48 -5.73
N GLY A 284 5.49 0.65 -5.90
CA GLY A 284 4.64 1.43 -4.99
C GLY A 284 4.80 2.96 -5.10
N ASN A 285 5.65 3.49 -5.98
CA ASN A 285 5.83 4.94 -6.17
C ASN A 285 5.72 5.32 -7.65
N TYR A 286 4.66 6.05 -7.98
CA TYR A 286 4.36 6.48 -9.34
C TYR A 286 3.50 7.75 -9.34
N ILE A 287 3.43 8.39 -10.50
CA ILE A 287 2.70 9.63 -10.74
C ILE A 287 1.78 9.41 -11.92
N LEU A 288 0.53 9.84 -11.80
CA LEU A 288 -0.46 9.79 -12.88
C LEU A 288 -0.98 11.20 -13.15
N ARG A 289 -1.10 11.55 -14.43
CA ARG A 289 -1.83 12.74 -14.87
C ARG A 289 -3.23 12.31 -15.31
N ASN A 290 -4.24 12.82 -14.63
CA ASN A 290 -5.63 12.56 -14.97
C ASN A 290 -6.03 13.24 -16.28
N LEU A 291 -7.16 12.85 -16.85
CA LEU A 291 -7.67 13.44 -18.11
C LEU A 291 -7.99 14.94 -17.96
N ASP A 292 -8.36 15.40 -16.77
CA ASP A 292 -8.60 16.80 -16.44
C ASP A 292 -7.30 17.62 -16.22
N GLY A 293 -6.13 16.99 -16.35
CA GLY A 293 -4.82 17.58 -16.17
C GLY A 293 -4.30 17.57 -14.73
N THR A 294 -5.12 17.19 -13.74
CA THR A 294 -4.66 17.07 -12.35
C THR A 294 -3.65 15.95 -12.20
N VAL A 295 -2.70 16.12 -11.28
CA VAL A 295 -1.62 15.15 -11.03
C VAL A 295 -1.83 14.46 -9.70
N THR A 296 -1.82 13.13 -9.72
CA THR A 296 -1.92 12.30 -8.54
C THR A 296 -0.58 11.60 -8.28
N LYS A 297 0.00 11.79 -7.09
CA LYS A 297 1.26 11.18 -6.67
C LYS A 297 0.97 10.02 -5.70
N HIS A 298 1.46 8.84 -6.02
CA HIS A 298 1.25 7.63 -5.23
C HIS A 298 2.56 7.15 -4.58
N GLY A 299 2.43 6.65 -3.35
CA GLY A 299 3.49 5.96 -2.63
C GLY A 299 4.11 6.75 -1.48
N SER A 300 4.91 6.02 -0.69
CA SER A 300 5.56 6.55 0.52
C SER A 300 6.57 7.66 0.22
N THR A 301 7.17 7.66 -0.97
CA THR A 301 8.10 8.70 -1.42
C THR A 301 7.46 10.08 -1.39
N PHE A 302 6.17 10.18 -1.68
CA PHE A 302 5.44 11.48 -1.71
C PHE A 302 4.69 11.79 -0.41
N LYS A 303 4.51 10.83 0.49
CA LYS A 303 3.65 10.97 1.69
C LYS A 303 4.43 11.19 2.98
N SER A 304 5.74 10.98 2.99
CA SER A 304 6.54 11.09 4.21
C SER A 304 6.62 12.53 4.69
N LYS A 305 6.14 12.75 5.93
CA LYS A 305 6.20 14.06 6.62
C LYS A 305 7.52 14.27 7.39
N SER A 306 8.38 13.26 7.49
CA SER A 306 9.66 13.34 8.22
C SER A 306 10.79 13.92 7.38
N ARG A 307 10.60 14.10 6.07
CA ARG A 307 11.62 14.59 5.15
C ARG A 307 11.71 16.11 5.17
N SER A 308 12.89 16.64 4.80
CA SER A 308 13.10 18.07 4.65
C SER A 308 12.28 18.67 3.50
N ARG A 309 12.05 19.96 3.56
CA ARG A 309 11.45 20.70 2.42
C ARG A 309 12.31 20.62 1.17
N PHE A 310 13.64 20.62 1.34
CA PHE A 310 14.60 20.40 0.26
C PHE A 310 14.29 19.11 -0.51
N TYR A 311 14.18 17.99 0.20
CA TYR A 311 13.84 16.70 -0.43
C TYR A 311 12.54 16.80 -1.24
N ASN A 312 11.51 17.42 -0.67
CA ASN A 312 10.21 17.52 -1.35
C ASN A 312 10.28 18.45 -2.57
N LYS A 313 10.99 19.59 -2.48
CA LYS A 313 11.19 20.49 -3.61
C LYS A 313 11.92 19.79 -4.78
N VAL A 314 13.01 19.07 -4.51
CA VAL A 314 13.74 18.29 -5.52
C VAL A 314 12.84 17.21 -6.12
N LEU A 315 12.11 16.48 -5.27
CA LEU A 315 11.18 15.43 -5.71
C LEU A 315 10.07 15.99 -6.61
N ASP A 316 9.48 17.12 -6.25
CA ASP A 316 8.43 17.78 -7.05
C ASP A 316 8.97 18.27 -8.39
N ARG A 317 10.14 18.93 -8.39
CA ARG A 317 10.82 19.36 -9.64
C ARG A 317 11.11 18.19 -10.57
N LEU A 318 11.65 17.07 -10.04
CA LEU A 318 11.89 15.84 -10.81
C LEU A 318 10.61 15.24 -11.36
N ALA A 319 9.56 15.17 -10.54
CA ALA A 319 8.25 14.65 -10.94
C ALA A 319 7.66 15.44 -12.10
N ASP A 320 7.65 16.76 -11.99
CA ASP A 320 7.11 17.66 -13.00
C ASP A 320 7.95 17.63 -14.30
N ALA A 321 9.28 17.63 -14.18
CA ALA A 321 10.17 17.56 -15.33
C ALA A 321 10.04 16.21 -16.08
N ARG A 322 9.86 15.12 -15.35
CA ARG A 322 9.64 13.80 -15.95
C ARG A 322 8.32 13.69 -16.67
N LEU A 323 7.23 14.22 -16.08
CA LEU A 323 5.92 14.30 -16.71
C LEU A 323 5.89 15.17 -17.97
N ASN A 324 6.67 16.25 -17.99
CA ASN A 324 6.72 17.19 -19.11
C ASN A 324 7.86 16.88 -20.10
N ASN A 325 8.64 15.83 -19.85
CA ASN A 325 9.81 15.45 -20.67
C ASN A 325 10.82 16.59 -20.85
N THR A 326 11.06 17.35 -19.76
CA THR A 326 11.95 18.52 -19.78
C THR A 326 13.30 18.29 -19.08
N ILE A 327 13.65 17.04 -18.82
CA ILE A 327 14.91 16.68 -18.18
C ILE A 327 16.05 16.85 -19.19
N ASN A 328 16.98 17.74 -18.87
CA ASN A 328 18.21 18.00 -19.60
C ASN A 328 19.33 18.34 -18.61
N ASN A 329 20.55 18.56 -19.09
CA ASN A 329 21.71 18.86 -18.24
C ASN A 329 21.53 20.13 -17.41
N ASP A 330 21.00 21.21 -17.96
CA ASP A 330 20.73 22.45 -17.25
C ASP A 330 19.73 22.24 -16.09
N PHE A 331 18.68 21.46 -16.33
CA PHE A 331 17.73 21.07 -15.28
C PHE A 331 18.42 20.29 -14.15
N VAL A 332 19.29 19.32 -14.51
CA VAL A 332 20.02 18.52 -13.52
C VAL A 332 21.00 19.40 -12.73
N ASP A 333 21.67 20.33 -13.41
CA ASP A 333 22.60 21.28 -12.75
C ASP A 333 21.86 22.14 -11.71
N LYS A 334 20.68 22.64 -12.03
CA LYS A 334 19.84 23.38 -11.11
C LYS A 334 19.30 22.55 -9.91
N LEU A 335 19.17 21.24 -10.06
CA LEU A 335 18.81 20.38 -8.90
C LEU A 335 19.96 20.30 -7.89
N TYR A 336 21.19 20.38 -8.36
CA TYR A 336 22.38 20.36 -7.54
C TYR A 336 22.81 21.76 -7.05
N ASP A 337 22.17 22.81 -7.51
CA ASP A 337 22.44 24.18 -7.04
C ASP A 337 21.78 24.38 -5.68
N LEU A 338 22.55 24.19 -4.61
CA LEU A 338 22.09 24.32 -3.23
C LEU A 338 21.96 25.78 -2.78
N GLU A 339 22.47 26.75 -3.55
CA GLU A 339 22.37 28.19 -3.24
C GLU A 339 20.93 28.73 -3.40
N GLU A 340 20.07 28.02 -4.16
CA GLU A 340 18.65 28.35 -4.28
C GLU A 340 17.82 28.03 -3.01
N TYR A 341 18.42 27.38 -2.00
CA TYR A 341 17.71 26.91 -0.81
C TYR A 341 18.09 27.71 0.44
N ILE A 342 17.14 27.84 1.35
CA ILE A 342 17.31 28.50 2.64
C ILE A 342 17.45 27.46 3.76
N LEU A 343 17.94 27.86 4.94
CA LEU A 343 18.15 26.97 6.08
C LEU A 343 16.90 26.12 6.40
N GLU A 344 15.72 26.72 6.37
CA GLU A 344 14.45 26.06 6.63
C GLU A 344 14.14 24.90 5.67
N ASP A 345 14.71 24.91 4.48
CA ASP A 345 14.51 23.84 3.50
C ASP A 345 15.23 22.55 3.93
N PHE A 346 16.32 22.67 4.66
CA PHE A 346 17.11 21.53 5.13
C PHE A 346 16.59 20.91 6.43
N ILE A 347 15.65 21.57 7.12
CA ILE A 347 15.10 21.08 8.36
C ILE A 347 14.21 19.86 8.14
N MET A 348 14.52 18.80 8.85
CA MET A 348 13.76 17.55 8.98
C MET A 348 12.99 17.54 10.30
N ARG A 349 12.05 16.61 10.45
CA ARG A 349 11.34 16.43 11.71
C ARG A 349 11.27 14.95 12.12
N ARG A 350 11.31 14.69 13.42
CA ARG A 350 11.13 13.37 13.99
C ARG A 350 10.37 13.47 15.30
N SER A 351 9.30 12.69 15.45
CA SER A 351 8.51 12.66 16.68
C SER A 351 8.82 11.42 17.49
N MET A 352 8.81 11.57 18.81
CA MET A 352 8.87 10.46 19.75
C MET A 352 7.54 9.70 19.71
N ASN A 353 7.61 8.38 19.59
CA ASN A 353 6.45 7.48 19.59
C ASN A 353 6.47 6.50 20.77
N ARG A 354 7.38 6.71 21.72
CA ARG A 354 7.57 5.93 22.96
C ARG A 354 8.01 6.87 24.07
N GLY A 355 7.95 6.37 25.30
CA GLY A 355 8.55 7.06 26.44
C GLY A 355 10.07 7.23 26.30
N TYR A 356 10.64 8.16 27.07
CA TYR A 356 12.08 8.46 27.04
C TYR A 356 12.94 7.21 27.27
N ASP A 357 12.60 6.41 28.27
CA ASP A 357 13.36 5.25 28.73
C ASP A 357 13.30 4.04 27.76
N ASP A 358 12.42 4.09 26.77
CA ASP A 358 12.26 3.02 25.76
C ASP A 358 13.30 3.09 24.63
N TYR A 359 14.06 4.19 24.54
CA TYR A 359 15.15 4.37 23.58
C TYR A 359 16.47 3.89 24.17
N LYS A 360 16.96 2.73 23.73
CA LYS A 360 18.04 1.98 24.40
C LYS A 360 19.45 2.16 23.81
N SER A 361 19.61 2.87 22.70
CA SER A 361 20.90 2.98 22.02
C SER A 361 21.40 4.41 21.96
N ASP A 362 22.52 4.69 22.55
CA ASP A 362 23.18 6.00 22.52
C ASP A 362 23.57 6.46 21.10
N THR A 363 23.59 5.53 20.13
CA THR A 363 23.83 5.83 18.71
C THR A 363 22.56 6.14 17.94
N ASP A 364 21.36 6.02 18.56
CA ASP A 364 20.11 6.36 17.93
C ASP A 364 20.01 7.89 17.77
N LEU A 365 19.67 8.32 16.57
CA LEU A 365 19.40 9.72 16.27
C LEU A 365 18.38 10.34 17.27
N MET A 366 17.39 9.57 17.72
CA MET A 366 16.40 10.10 18.66
C MET A 366 17.02 10.41 20.01
N VAL A 367 17.90 9.57 20.53
CA VAL A 367 18.62 9.80 21.80
C VAL A 367 19.47 11.07 21.70
N ASN A 368 20.18 11.23 20.59
CA ASN A 368 20.99 12.44 20.34
C ASN A 368 20.11 13.70 20.34
N LEU A 369 18.96 13.69 19.65
CA LEU A 369 18.03 14.82 19.61
C LEU A 369 17.39 15.12 20.99
N MET A 370 17.08 14.07 21.76
CA MET A 370 16.56 14.23 23.12
C MET A 370 17.58 14.90 24.05
N ASN A 371 18.85 14.49 23.97
CA ASN A 371 19.91 15.08 24.78
C ASN A 371 20.12 16.56 24.42
N GLN A 372 20.22 16.90 23.13
CA GLN A 372 20.28 18.28 22.68
C GLN A 372 19.01 19.06 23.09
N GLY A 373 17.83 18.43 23.05
CA GLY A 373 16.56 19.04 23.46
C GLY A 373 16.61 19.50 24.93
N LYS A 374 17.10 18.66 25.83
CA LYS A 374 17.26 19.01 27.24
C LYS A 374 18.18 20.23 27.45
N GLU A 375 19.25 20.33 26.67
CA GLU A 375 20.20 21.46 26.74
C GLU A 375 19.54 22.80 26.34
N VAL A 376 18.54 22.76 25.47
CA VAL A 376 17.78 23.96 25.02
C VAL A 376 16.41 24.09 25.70
N GLY A 377 16.16 23.33 26.77
CA GLY A 377 14.94 23.44 27.57
C GLY A 377 13.73 22.72 27.04
N ILE A 378 13.89 21.76 26.11
CA ILE A 378 12.80 20.90 25.61
C ILE A 378 12.79 19.63 26.47
N GLU A 379 11.71 19.41 27.23
CA GLU A 379 11.50 18.15 27.98
C GLU A 379 10.98 17.06 27.07
N PRO A 380 11.79 15.99 26.81
CA PRO A 380 11.37 14.90 25.91
C PRO A 380 10.27 14.04 26.53
N SER A 381 9.16 13.92 25.84
CA SER A 381 8.04 13.06 26.20
C SER A 381 7.42 12.40 24.96
N GLU A 382 6.59 11.38 25.15
CA GLU A 382 5.85 10.80 24.04
C GLU A 382 5.04 11.87 23.29
N GLY A 383 5.17 11.93 21.97
CA GLY A 383 4.57 12.95 21.10
C GLY A 383 5.46 14.18 20.86
N THR A 384 6.53 14.41 21.63
CA THR A 384 7.49 15.50 21.36
C THR A 384 8.05 15.38 19.95
N THR A 385 8.06 16.50 19.22
CA THR A 385 8.57 16.55 17.85
C THR A 385 9.81 17.44 17.80
N PHE A 386 10.92 16.86 17.38
CA PHE A 386 12.18 17.55 17.17
C PHE A 386 12.33 17.98 15.70
N PHE A 387 12.81 19.21 15.49
CA PHE A 387 13.21 19.75 14.21
C PHE A 387 14.73 19.78 14.15
N TYR A 388 15.34 19.22 13.11
CA TYR A 388 16.78 19.04 13.04
C TYR A 388 17.28 19.04 11.60
N ALA A 389 18.58 19.24 11.41
CA ALA A 389 19.25 19.06 10.12
C ALA A 389 20.53 18.27 10.25
N LYS A 390 21.01 17.73 9.13
CA LYS A 390 22.34 17.15 9.02
C LYS A 390 23.34 18.29 8.79
N THR A 391 24.22 18.49 9.76
CA THR A 391 25.32 19.47 9.71
C THR A 391 26.66 18.76 9.50
N LYS A 392 27.72 19.53 9.23
CA LYS A 392 29.10 19.03 9.10
C LYS A 392 29.56 18.29 10.36
N GLU A 393 29.06 18.65 11.53
CA GLU A 393 29.39 18.05 12.82
C GLU A 393 28.43 16.94 13.26
N GLY A 394 27.41 16.63 12.47
CA GLY A 394 26.40 15.63 12.80
C GLY A 394 24.97 16.14 12.69
N TYR A 395 24.04 15.48 13.37
CA TYR A 395 22.65 15.94 13.44
C TYR A 395 22.50 16.95 14.58
N LYS A 396 22.01 18.16 14.27
CA LYS A 396 21.75 19.22 15.23
C LYS A 396 20.30 19.65 15.24
N LEU A 397 19.77 20.02 16.38
CA LEU A 397 18.46 20.63 16.51
C LEU A 397 18.45 21.98 15.78
N LYS A 398 17.30 22.34 15.22
CA LYS A 398 17.11 23.62 14.51
C LYS A 398 17.52 24.81 15.37
N GLU A 399 17.18 24.79 16.65
CA GLU A 399 17.44 25.83 17.64
C GLU A 399 18.93 26.08 17.88
N THR A 400 19.78 25.10 17.58
CA THR A 400 21.25 25.20 17.77
C THR A 400 22.02 25.55 16.50
N ILE A 401 21.35 25.56 15.33
CA ILE A 401 21.97 25.89 14.04
C ILE A 401 21.91 27.39 13.82
N LYS A 402 23.08 28.02 13.66
CA LYS A 402 23.21 29.48 13.56
C LYS A 402 23.18 29.98 12.11
N SER A 403 23.68 29.18 11.18
CA SER A 403 23.75 29.58 9.77
C SER A 403 23.64 28.38 8.81
N ILE A 404 23.38 28.69 7.54
CA ILE A 404 23.31 27.67 6.48
C ILE A 404 24.67 27.03 6.18
N GLU A 405 25.78 27.70 6.50
CA GLU A 405 27.14 27.17 6.29
C GLU A 405 27.45 25.94 7.17
N GLU A 406 26.69 25.73 8.26
CA GLU A 406 26.82 24.53 9.09
C GLU A 406 26.24 23.28 8.41
N ILE A 407 25.38 23.44 7.40
CA ILE A 407 24.71 22.31 6.72
C ILE A 407 25.73 21.42 5.99
N ASP A 408 25.57 20.10 6.11
CA ASP A 408 26.36 19.12 5.38
C ASP A 408 25.87 19.02 3.92
N ILE A 409 26.47 19.81 3.06
CA ILE A 409 26.15 19.89 1.63
C ILE A 409 26.28 18.51 0.96
N THR A 410 27.26 17.70 1.36
CA THR A 410 27.48 16.35 0.78
C THR A 410 26.30 15.45 1.04
N TYR A 411 25.72 15.48 2.23
CA TYR A 411 24.53 14.70 2.56
C TYR A 411 23.31 15.06 1.68
N TYR A 412 23.10 16.35 1.45
CA TYR A 412 21.97 16.80 0.61
C TYR A 412 22.24 16.61 -0.88
N TRP A 413 23.47 16.68 -1.32
CA TRP A 413 23.90 16.30 -2.65
C TRP A 413 23.61 14.81 -2.93
N ASP A 414 23.96 13.93 -1.99
CA ASP A 414 23.64 12.51 -2.07
C ASP A 414 22.13 12.28 -2.11
N THR A 415 21.35 13.13 -1.46
CA THR A 415 19.88 13.10 -1.53
C THR A 415 19.39 13.33 -2.96
N VAL A 416 19.92 14.32 -3.68
CA VAL A 416 19.62 14.57 -5.11
C VAL A 416 20.03 13.37 -5.95
N SER A 417 21.25 12.87 -5.78
CA SER A 417 21.79 11.71 -6.49
C SER A 417 20.92 10.47 -6.29
N ASN A 418 20.45 10.22 -5.08
CA ASN A 418 19.57 9.10 -4.77
C ASN A 418 18.17 9.27 -5.38
N LEU A 419 17.66 10.50 -5.46
CA LEU A 419 16.39 10.77 -6.15
C LEU A 419 16.52 10.55 -7.66
N LEU A 420 17.60 11.04 -8.29
CA LEU A 420 17.86 10.80 -9.71
C LEU A 420 17.89 9.30 -10.02
N LYS A 421 18.61 8.50 -9.23
CA LYS A 421 18.63 7.03 -9.36
C LYS A 421 17.22 6.43 -9.26
N LYS A 422 16.41 6.88 -8.32
CA LYS A 422 15.02 6.40 -8.17
C LYS A 422 14.17 6.69 -9.42
N PHE A 423 14.44 7.80 -10.10
CA PHE A 423 13.75 8.18 -11.33
C PHE A 423 14.31 7.52 -12.60
N GLY A 424 15.30 6.62 -12.48
CA GLY A 424 15.95 5.99 -13.62
C GLY A 424 16.83 6.96 -14.41
N LEU A 425 17.51 7.87 -13.70
CA LEU A 425 18.39 8.91 -14.23
C LEU A 425 19.82 8.74 -13.70
N GLU A 426 20.28 7.50 -13.64
CA GLU A 426 21.61 7.14 -13.12
C GLU A 426 22.73 7.87 -13.87
N ASP A 427 22.59 8.04 -15.19
CA ASP A 427 23.58 8.71 -16.05
C ASP A 427 23.66 10.22 -15.77
N CYS A 428 22.65 10.79 -15.13
CA CYS A 428 22.60 12.19 -14.73
C CYS A 428 23.26 12.45 -13.35
N VAL A 429 23.71 11.41 -12.65
CA VAL A 429 24.26 11.55 -11.30
C VAL A 429 25.67 12.12 -11.38
N LYS A 430 25.88 13.26 -10.72
CA LYS A 430 27.21 13.89 -10.61
C LYS A 430 28.06 13.22 -9.53
N LYS A 431 29.34 12.97 -9.83
CA LYS A 431 30.25 12.22 -8.96
C LYS A 431 30.75 12.99 -7.73
N LYS A 432 30.80 14.31 -7.78
CA LYS A 432 31.19 15.19 -6.64
C LYS A 432 30.45 16.52 -6.73
N PRO A 433 30.11 17.13 -5.58
CA PRO A 433 29.70 18.52 -5.58
C PRO A 433 30.83 19.38 -6.16
N PRO A 434 30.58 20.32 -7.06
CA PRO A 434 31.55 21.36 -7.31
C PRO A 434 31.86 22.02 -5.97
N LEU A 435 33.10 22.42 -5.74
CA LEU A 435 33.45 23.31 -4.64
C LEU A 435 32.50 24.49 -4.73
N THR A 436 31.57 24.61 -3.79
CA THR A 436 30.50 25.62 -3.83
C THR A 436 31.11 27.00 -3.67
N MET A 437 30.40 28.07 -4.10
CA MET A 437 30.77 29.43 -3.81
C MET A 437 30.94 29.69 -2.30
N LEU A 438 30.27 28.92 -1.44
CA LEU A 438 30.48 28.92 0.02
C LEU A 438 31.92 28.52 0.39
N ASP A 439 32.49 27.48 -0.24
CA ASP A 439 33.90 27.10 -0.03
C ASP A 439 34.86 28.11 -0.72
N LYS A 440 34.44 28.70 -1.84
CA LYS A 440 35.20 29.78 -2.51
C LYS A 440 35.21 31.07 -1.70
N LYS A 441 34.13 31.43 -1.01
CA LYS A 441 34.13 32.60 -0.08
C LYS A 441 35.03 32.33 1.14
N GLN A 442 35.11 31.12 1.65
CA GLN A 442 36.02 30.78 2.73
C GLN A 442 37.47 30.78 2.27
N GLN A 443 37.77 30.28 1.07
CA GLN A 443 39.12 30.37 0.49
C GLN A 443 39.52 31.84 0.20
N SER A 444 38.64 32.67 -0.34
CA SER A 444 38.94 34.07 -0.58
C SER A 444 39.15 34.89 0.71
N LEU A 445 38.49 34.52 1.82
CA LEU A 445 38.74 35.12 3.14
C LEU A 445 40.05 34.67 3.76
N ALA A 446 40.46 33.38 3.52
CA ALA A 446 41.75 32.86 3.97
C ALA A 446 42.97 33.40 3.20
N GLU A 447 42.73 33.90 1.97
CA GLU A 447 43.78 34.59 1.17
C GLU A 447 43.90 36.07 1.50
N TRP A 448 42.98 36.64 2.33
CA TRP A 448 43.01 38.06 2.76
C TRP A 448 43.42 38.23 4.23
N ILE A 449 43.74 37.13 4.94
CA ILE A 449 44.35 37.09 6.28
C ILE A 449 45.76 36.55 6.16
#